data_55c51a64282732b62289a1e882d9b0e0
#
_entry.id   55c51a64282732b62289a1e882d9b0e0
#
_cell.length_a   1.000
_cell.length_b   1.000
_cell.length_c   1.000
_cell.angle_alpha   90.00
_cell.angle_beta   90.00
_cell.angle_gamma   90.00
#
_symmetry.space_group_name_H-M   'P 1'
#
loop_
_entity.id
_entity.type
_entity.pdbx_description
1 polymer ?
#
loop_
_entity_poly.entity_id
_entity_poly.type
_entity_poly.pdbx_seq_one_letter_code
_entity_poly.pdbx_strand_id
1 'polypeptide(L)'
;VMNVNNGEILAMASYPTYNPADFVGGISNENWNKYNTDEAHPLVDKAIQNSYSPGSTFKMITAIAGLESGVINTTTTINDTGRYTKYRDYQPVCWYYTDYHRGHGPLNVSGAIEKSCNYFFYETSDRMGIDTLAKYARYFGLGTKTGIELKGETSGQLANKETKKKLRPNSSEGNWNPGDTLQAAIGQGDNEFSPLQMTKYISV
;
A
#
# COMPACT_ATOMS: atom_id res chain seq x y z
N VAL A 1 -12.23 -11.39 5.86
CA VAL A 1 -12.76 -12.16 4.72
C VAL A 1 -13.97 -11.43 4.18
N MET A 2 -14.01 -11.22 2.88
CA MET A 2 -15.10 -10.51 2.19
C MET A 2 -15.68 -11.42 1.11
N ASN A 3 -16.98 -11.38 0.93
CA ASN A 3 -17.66 -12.01 -0.19
C ASN A 3 -17.51 -11.09 -1.42
N VAL A 4 -16.78 -11.55 -2.43
CA VAL A 4 -16.49 -10.76 -3.63
C VAL A 4 -17.72 -10.44 -4.50
N ASN A 5 -18.83 -11.17 -4.33
CA ASN A 5 -20.02 -10.95 -5.14
C ASN A 5 -20.90 -9.78 -4.65
N ASN A 6 -20.81 -9.43 -3.36
CA ASN A 6 -21.69 -8.43 -2.76
C ASN A 6 -21.01 -7.50 -1.74
N GLY A 7 -19.73 -7.73 -1.43
CA GLY A 7 -18.95 -6.93 -0.47
C GLY A 7 -19.23 -7.24 1.00
N GLU A 8 -20.03 -8.25 1.32
CA GLU A 8 -20.30 -8.66 2.69
C GLU A 8 -19.02 -9.07 3.43
N ILE A 9 -18.84 -8.58 4.66
CA ILE A 9 -17.76 -9.01 5.55
C ILE A 9 -18.18 -10.28 6.27
N LEU A 10 -17.60 -11.39 5.85
CA LEU A 10 -17.90 -12.72 6.42
C LEU A 10 -17.13 -13.00 7.71
N ALA A 11 -15.95 -12.43 7.86
CA ALA A 11 -15.12 -12.53 9.06
C ALA A 11 -14.14 -11.36 9.13
N MET A 12 -13.99 -10.79 10.32
CA MET A 12 -12.98 -9.79 10.64
C MET A 12 -12.40 -10.09 12.03
N ALA A 13 -11.09 -10.06 12.17
CA ALA A 13 -10.40 -10.34 13.42
C ALA A 13 -9.23 -9.39 13.61
N SER A 14 -9.05 -8.93 14.84
CA SER A 14 -7.92 -8.13 15.29
C SER A 14 -7.28 -8.82 16.49
N TYR A 15 -5.94 -8.99 16.49
CA TYR A 15 -5.20 -9.64 17.56
C TYR A 15 -3.92 -8.86 17.90
N PRO A 16 -3.49 -8.80 19.18
CA PRO A 16 -4.25 -9.22 20.35
C PRO A 16 -5.50 -8.37 20.56
N THR A 17 -6.45 -8.89 21.35
CA THR A 17 -7.70 -8.21 21.69
C THR A 17 -7.89 -8.17 23.20
N TYR A 18 -8.89 -7.45 23.66
CA TYR A 18 -9.28 -7.35 25.06
C TYR A 18 -10.36 -8.38 25.42
N ASN A 19 -10.53 -8.64 26.72
CA ASN A 19 -11.64 -9.44 27.21
C ASN A 19 -12.89 -8.54 27.38
N PRO A 20 -13.97 -8.75 26.60
CA PRO A 20 -15.18 -7.94 26.72
C PRO A 20 -15.84 -8.00 28.09
N ALA A 21 -15.67 -9.11 28.85
CA ALA A 21 -16.21 -9.25 30.19
C ALA A 21 -15.65 -8.21 31.18
N ASP A 22 -14.44 -7.71 30.94
CA ASP A 22 -13.82 -6.70 31.82
C ASP A 22 -14.54 -5.35 31.75
N PHE A 23 -15.42 -5.14 30.77
CA PHE A 23 -16.21 -3.90 30.59
C PHE A 23 -17.63 -4.01 31.15
N VAL A 24 -18.07 -5.19 31.57
CA VAL A 24 -19.43 -5.40 32.11
C VAL A 24 -19.54 -4.75 33.48
N GLY A 25 -20.44 -3.77 33.58
CA GLY A 25 -20.63 -3.00 34.85
C GLY A 25 -19.57 -1.93 35.10
N GLY A 26 -18.67 -1.72 34.17
CA GLY A 26 -17.54 -0.75 34.24
C GLY A 26 -16.20 -1.49 34.37
N ILE A 27 -15.19 -0.95 33.70
CA ILE A 27 -13.84 -1.51 33.74
C ILE A 27 -13.08 -1.01 34.97
N SER A 28 -12.29 -1.90 35.61
CA SER A 28 -11.39 -1.53 36.69
C SER A 28 -10.24 -0.63 36.19
N ASN A 29 -9.71 0.23 37.08
CA ASN A 29 -8.54 1.06 36.73
C ASN A 29 -7.33 0.18 36.37
N GLU A 30 -7.17 -0.99 36.95
CA GLU A 30 -6.10 -1.91 36.65
C GLU A 30 -6.20 -2.44 35.22
N ASN A 31 -7.35 -3.00 34.83
CA ASN A 31 -7.58 -3.51 33.48
C ASN A 31 -7.52 -2.39 32.45
N TRP A 32 -8.08 -1.20 32.75
CA TRP A 32 -7.98 -0.03 31.88
C TRP A 32 -6.54 0.37 31.62
N ASN A 33 -5.72 0.49 32.65
CA ASN A 33 -4.30 0.81 32.50
C ASN A 33 -3.56 -0.27 31.72
N LYS A 34 -3.80 -1.55 32.02
CA LYS A 34 -3.22 -2.67 31.29
C LYS A 34 -3.47 -2.56 29.79
N TYR A 35 -4.72 -2.35 29.38
CA TYR A 35 -5.06 -2.25 27.96
C TYR A 35 -4.51 -0.99 27.28
N ASN A 36 -4.46 0.14 28.00
CA ASN A 36 -3.96 1.40 27.41
C ASN A 36 -2.44 1.47 27.32
N THR A 37 -1.71 0.76 28.17
CA THR A 37 -0.24 0.76 28.18
C THR A 37 0.37 -0.41 27.41
N ASP A 38 -0.46 -1.35 26.95
CA ASP A 38 -0.01 -2.48 26.15
C ASP A 38 0.44 -2.01 24.77
N GLU A 39 1.71 -2.22 24.44
CA GLU A 39 2.31 -1.84 23.16
C GLU A 39 1.63 -2.52 21.95
N ALA A 40 0.96 -3.64 22.17
CA ALA A 40 0.19 -4.33 21.14
C ALA A 40 -1.18 -3.70 20.86
N HIS A 41 -1.59 -2.66 21.62
CA HIS A 41 -2.82 -1.89 21.43
C HIS A 41 -4.08 -2.76 21.27
N PRO A 42 -4.46 -3.59 22.29
CA PRO A 42 -5.56 -4.55 22.16
C PRO A 42 -6.95 -3.89 22.02
N LEU A 43 -7.10 -2.61 22.36
CA LEU A 43 -8.34 -1.84 22.17
C LEU A 43 -8.53 -1.31 20.75
N VAL A 44 -7.50 -1.40 19.91
CA VAL A 44 -7.54 -0.90 18.53
C VAL A 44 -7.95 -2.03 17.59
N ASP A 45 -9.01 -1.82 16.82
CA ASP A 45 -9.34 -2.70 15.69
C ASP A 45 -8.38 -2.45 14.52
N LYS A 46 -7.36 -3.29 14.45
CA LYS A 46 -6.29 -3.16 13.44
C LYS A 46 -6.78 -3.42 12.01
N ALA A 47 -7.94 -4.05 11.85
CA ALA A 47 -8.51 -4.31 10.53
C ALA A 47 -9.05 -3.05 9.84
N ILE A 48 -9.50 -2.06 10.65
CA ILE A 48 -10.15 -0.85 10.13
C ILE A 48 -9.53 0.47 10.61
N GLN A 49 -8.87 0.48 11.78
CA GLN A 49 -8.37 1.71 12.39
C GLN A 49 -6.89 1.98 12.09
N ASN A 50 -6.10 0.95 11.86
CA ASN A 50 -4.68 1.07 11.52
C ASN A 50 -4.46 1.00 10.01
N SER A 51 -3.38 1.65 9.57
CA SER A 51 -2.91 1.62 8.18
C SER A 51 -1.49 1.06 8.11
N TYR A 52 -1.21 0.31 7.06
CA TYR A 52 0.07 -0.34 6.82
C TYR A 52 0.50 -0.15 5.38
N SER A 53 1.80 -0.10 5.13
CA SER A 53 2.33 -0.09 3.77
C SER A 53 1.96 -1.39 3.05
N PRO A 54 1.24 -1.33 1.91
CA PRO A 54 0.77 -2.53 1.22
C PRO A 54 1.88 -3.36 0.58
N GLY A 55 3.04 -2.74 0.32
CA GLY A 55 4.15 -3.39 -0.34
C GLY A 55 3.76 -3.98 -1.69
N SER A 56 4.32 -5.12 -2.05
CA SER A 56 4.16 -5.75 -3.36
C SER A 56 2.72 -6.09 -3.75
N THR A 57 1.78 -6.12 -2.81
CA THR A 57 0.35 -6.31 -3.15
C THR A 57 -0.21 -5.12 -3.94
N PHE A 58 0.41 -3.95 -3.85
CA PHE A 58 0.03 -2.75 -4.61
C PHE A 58 0.46 -2.83 -6.10
N LYS A 59 1.41 -3.69 -6.45
CA LYS A 59 1.96 -3.78 -7.82
C LYS A 59 0.93 -4.10 -8.88
N MET A 60 -0.16 -4.79 -8.51
CA MET A 60 -1.27 -5.03 -9.44
C MET A 60 -1.94 -3.73 -9.88
N ILE A 61 -2.11 -2.76 -8.97
CA ILE A 61 -2.61 -1.42 -9.32
C ILE A 61 -1.66 -0.74 -10.31
N THR A 62 -0.35 -0.81 -10.04
CA THR A 62 0.66 -0.23 -10.93
C THR A 62 0.65 -0.90 -12.31
N ALA A 63 0.46 -2.22 -12.37
CA ALA A 63 0.31 -2.95 -13.62
C ALA A 63 -0.93 -2.51 -14.40
N ILE A 64 -2.09 -2.47 -13.74
CA ILE A 64 -3.35 -2.04 -14.35
C ILE A 64 -3.25 -0.58 -14.83
N ALA A 65 -2.74 0.31 -13.99
CA ALA A 65 -2.54 1.71 -14.36
C ALA A 65 -1.60 1.85 -15.58
N GLY A 66 -0.54 1.06 -15.64
CA GLY A 66 0.40 1.03 -16.77
C GLY A 66 -0.23 0.53 -18.07
N LEU A 67 -1.04 -0.53 -17.99
CA LEU A 67 -1.77 -1.10 -19.13
C LEU A 67 -2.86 -0.14 -19.63
N GLU A 68 -3.70 0.36 -18.74
CA GLU A 68 -4.83 1.24 -19.07
C GLU A 68 -4.38 2.64 -19.58
N SER A 69 -3.24 3.14 -19.09
CA SER A 69 -2.66 4.39 -19.59
C SER A 69 -1.88 4.23 -20.91
N GLY A 70 -1.67 2.99 -21.35
CA GLY A 70 -0.96 2.67 -22.59
C GLY A 70 0.56 2.83 -22.50
N VAL A 71 1.16 3.10 -21.33
CA VAL A 71 2.63 3.21 -21.18
C VAL A 71 3.32 1.85 -21.26
N ILE A 72 2.58 0.78 -21.02
CA ILE A 72 2.94 -0.61 -21.32
C ILE A 72 1.74 -1.33 -21.94
N ASN A 73 2.01 -2.46 -22.58
CA ASN A 73 1.01 -3.45 -23.00
C ASN A 73 1.46 -4.85 -22.55
N THR A 74 0.67 -5.88 -22.84
CA THR A 74 0.95 -7.26 -22.41
C THR A 74 2.24 -7.86 -22.98
N THR A 75 2.75 -7.30 -24.09
CA THR A 75 3.99 -7.74 -24.76
C THR A 75 5.18 -6.82 -24.47
N THR A 76 4.95 -5.66 -23.82
CA THR A 76 6.04 -4.73 -23.46
C THR A 76 7.03 -5.44 -22.55
N THR A 77 8.30 -5.46 -22.97
CA THR A 77 9.39 -6.06 -22.21
C THR A 77 10.27 -4.95 -21.59
N ILE A 78 10.54 -5.08 -20.29
CA ILE A 78 11.48 -4.23 -19.55
C ILE A 78 12.59 -5.14 -19.02
N ASN A 79 13.85 -4.76 -19.28
CA ASN A 79 15.01 -5.52 -18.84
C ASN A 79 15.45 -5.08 -17.45
N ASP A 80 15.18 -5.90 -16.44
CA ASP A 80 15.66 -5.68 -15.08
C ASP A 80 17.15 -5.99 -14.98
N THR A 81 17.96 -4.97 -14.82
CA THR A 81 19.41 -5.05 -14.58
C THR A 81 19.78 -5.07 -13.10
N GLY A 82 18.79 -5.11 -12.22
CA GLY A 82 18.94 -5.16 -10.77
C GLY A 82 18.88 -3.80 -10.09
N ARG A 83 19.54 -2.78 -10.62
CA ARG A 83 19.57 -1.41 -10.08
C ARG A 83 18.93 -0.45 -11.07
N TYR A 84 17.97 0.34 -10.62
CA TYR A 84 17.32 1.38 -11.42
C TYR A 84 18.17 2.67 -11.38
N THR A 85 18.92 2.93 -12.46
CA THR A 85 19.98 3.95 -12.49
C THR A 85 19.59 5.23 -13.23
N LYS A 86 18.31 5.41 -13.58
CA LYS A 86 17.85 6.58 -14.35
C LYS A 86 18.11 7.91 -13.62
N TYR A 87 18.04 7.92 -12.29
CA TYR A 87 18.26 9.08 -11.46
C TYR A 87 19.60 8.98 -10.72
N ARG A 88 20.39 10.06 -10.75
CA ARG A 88 21.71 10.07 -10.11
C ARG A 88 21.61 9.93 -8.59
N ASP A 89 20.65 10.65 -7.99
CA ASP A 89 20.59 10.82 -6.53
C ASP A 89 19.72 9.76 -5.84
N TYR A 90 19.01 8.93 -6.62
CA TYR A 90 18.18 7.86 -6.10
C TYR A 90 18.15 6.67 -7.05
N GLN A 91 18.84 5.60 -6.67
CA GLN A 91 19.01 4.39 -7.48
C GLN A 91 18.55 3.14 -6.73
N PRO A 92 17.23 2.93 -6.60
CA PRO A 92 16.72 1.78 -5.86
C PRO A 92 17.04 0.47 -6.57
N VAL A 93 17.16 -0.59 -5.76
CA VAL A 93 17.45 -1.94 -6.27
C VAL A 93 16.20 -2.81 -6.26
N CYS A 94 16.14 -3.73 -7.20
CA CYS A 94 15.19 -4.84 -7.15
C CYS A 94 15.57 -5.79 -6.01
N TRP A 95 14.58 -6.37 -5.31
CA TRP A 95 14.85 -7.32 -4.23
C TRP A 95 15.72 -8.50 -4.69
N TYR A 96 15.53 -8.95 -5.92
CA TYR A 96 16.30 -10.03 -6.52
C TYR A 96 17.80 -9.69 -6.63
N TYR A 97 18.11 -8.42 -6.88
CA TYR A 97 19.50 -7.96 -6.90
C TYR A 97 20.12 -7.97 -5.49
N THR A 98 19.35 -7.67 -4.47
CA THR A 98 19.82 -7.72 -3.08
C THR A 98 20.24 -9.15 -2.71
N ASP A 99 19.46 -10.15 -3.12
CA ASP A 99 19.65 -11.53 -2.73
C ASP A 99 20.66 -12.28 -3.64
N TYR A 100 20.65 -11.97 -4.95
CA TYR A 100 21.38 -12.75 -5.96
C TYR A 100 22.42 -11.96 -6.76
N HIS A 101 22.59 -10.64 -6.49
CA HIS A 101 23.51 -9.71 -7.15
C HIS A 101 23.37 -9.67 -8.69
N ARG A 102 22.17 -9.94 -9.19
CA ARG A 102 21.79 -9.86 -10.60
C ARG A 102 20.34 -9.44 -10.76
N GLY A 103 19.98 -8.89 -11.91
CA GLY A 103 18.59 -8.58 -12.26
C GLY A 103 17.84 -9.83 -12.74
N HIS A 104 16.51 -9.72 -12.85
CA HIS A 104 15.66 -10.76 -13.41
C HIS A 104 15.85 -10.94 -14.93
N GLY A 105 16.48 -9.95 -15.60
CA GLY A 105 16.54 -9.88 -17.06
C GLY A 105 15.23 -9.35 -17.67
N PRO A 106 14.94 -9.67 -18.94
CA PRO A 106 13.77 -9.18 -19.63
C PRO A 106 12.49 -9.83 -19.12
N LEU A 107 11.52 -9.01 -18.68
CA LEU A 107 10.21 -9.42 -18.19
C LEU A 107 9.11 -8.61 -18.89
N ASN A 108 7.99 -9.25 -19.19
CA ASN A 108 6.72 -8.57 -19.44
C ASN A 108 5.93 -8.39 -18.13
N VAL A 109 4.75 -7.76 -18.20
CA VAL A 109 3.95 -7.48 -17.00
C VAL A 109 3.55 -8.72 -16.21
N SER A 110 3.22 -9.83 -16.88
CA SER A 110 2.89 -11.10 -16.23
C SER A 110 4.08 -11.67 -15.46
N GLY A 111 5.25 -11.77 -16.12
CA GLY A 111 6.48 -12.22 -15.46
C GLY A 111 6.94 -11.27 -14.33
N ALA A 112 6.67 -9.96 -14.45
CA ALA A 112 6.99 -9.00 -13.42
C ALA A 112 6.11 -9.16 -12.17
N ILE A 113 4.83 -9.49 -12.33
CA ILE A 113 3.91 -9.83 -11.23
C ILE A 113 4.35 -11.15 -10.57
N GLU A 114 4.54 -12.20 -11.37
CA GLU A 114 4.98 -13.52 -10.90
C GLU A 114 6.24 -13.44 -10.03
N LYS A 115 7.24 -12.69 -10.50
CA LYS A 115 8.53 -12.54 -9.81
C LYS A 115 8.57 -11.36 -8.83
N SER A 116 7.47 -10.65 -8.67
CA SER A 116 7.41 -9.44 -7.83
C SER A 116 8.54 -8.45 -8.12
N CYS A 117 8.88 -8.23 -9.40
CA CYS A 117 10.02 -7.44 -9.84
C CYS A 117 9.82 -5.96 -9.55
N ASN A 118 10.59 -5.39 -8.61
CA ASN A 118 10.52 -3.95 -8.32
C ASN A 118 10.93 -3.09 -9.51
N TYR A 119 12.00 -3.48 -10.21
CA TYR A 119 12.54 -2.73 -11.34
C TYR A 119 11.51 -2.47 -12.44
N PHE A 120 10.73 -3.51 -12.81
CA PHE A 120 9.68 -3.40 -13.81
C PHE A 120 8.66 -2.31 -13.43
N PHE A 121 8.24 -2.30 -12.16
CA PHE A 121 7.26 -1.35 -11.66
C PHE A 121 7.84 0.05 -11.43
N TYR A 122 9.13 0.19 -11.13
CA TYR A 122 9.82 1.48 -11.16
C TYR A 122 9.74 2.09 -12.57
N GLU A 123 10.16 1.37 -13.58
CA GLU A 123 10.13 1.85 -14.96
C GLU A 123 8.70 2.17 -15.45
N THR A 124 7.73 1.29 -15.14
CA THR A 124 6.33 1.51 -15.51
C THR A 124 5.78 2.79 -14.87
N SER A 125 6.01 2.98 -13.58
CA SER A 125 5.52 4.16 -12.86
C SER A 125 6.22 5.45 -13.28
N ASP A 126 7.49 5.37 -13.60
CA ASP A 126 8.27 6.51 -14.07
C ASP A 126 7.78 7.00 -15.44
N ARG A 127 7.34 6.09 -16.31
CA ARG A 127 6.71 6.45 -17.61
C ARG A 127 5.35 7.10 -17.43
N MET A 128 4.51 6.62 -16.50
CA MET A 128 3.13 7.12 -16.37
C MET A 128 2.97 8.29 -15.37
N GLY A 129 3.89 8.43 -14.43
CA GLY A 129 3.85 9.45 -13.37
C GLY A 129 2.87 9.15 -12.23
N ILE A 130 3.07 9.87 -11.09
CA ILE A 130 2.30 9.63 -9.87
C ILE A 130 0.82 10.01 -10.01
N ASP A 131 0.50 11.02 -10.79
CA ASP A 131 -0.90 11.49 -10.90
C ASP A 131 -1.78 10.41 -11.54
N THR A 132 -1.26 9.69 -12.55
CA THR A 132 -1.93 8.55 -13.17
C THR A 132 -2.04 7.38 -12.18
N LEU A 133 -0.94 7.03 -11.51
CA LEU A 133 -0.94 5.94 -10.52
C LEU A 133 -1.96 6.20 -9.40
N ALA A 134 -1.97 7.40 -8.83
CA ALA A 134 -2.90 7.79 -7.78
C ALA A 134 -4.37 7.80 -8.26
N LYS A 135 -4.63 8.17 -9.52
CA LYS A 135 -5.95 8.10 -10.12
C LYS A 135 -6.49 6.66 -10.12
N TYR A 136 -5.69 5.70 -10.60
CA TYR A 136 -6.10 4.29 -10.62
C TYR A 136 -6.24 3.71 -9.21
N ALA A 137 -5.34 4.03 -8.28
CA ALA A 137 -5.47 3.60 -6.90
C ALA A 137 -6.80 4.06 -6.26
N ARG A 138 -7.25 5.29 -6.57
CA ARG A 138 -8.57 5.78 -6.13
C ARG A 138 -9.74 5.01 -6.77
N TYR A 139 -9.64 4.57 -8.01
CA TYR A 139 -10.68 3.74 -8.63
C TYR A 139 -10.87 2.41 -7.90
N PHE A 140 -9.83 1.88 -7.29
CA PHE A 140 -9.87 0.70 -6.41
C PHE A 140 -10.25 1.05 -4.95
N GLY A 141 -10.65 2.30 -4.67
CA GLY A 141 -11.11 2.73 -3.34
C GLY A 141 -9.99 3.00 -2.33
N LEU A 142 -8.72 3.00 -2.73
CA LEU A 142 -7.60 3.29 -1.83
C LEU A 142 -7.52 4.79 -1.51
N GLY A 143 -7.20 5.10 -0.25
CA GLY A 143 -7.14 6.49 0.25
C GLY A 143 -8.51 7.07 0.61
N THR A 144 -9.56 6.26 0.70
CA THR A 144 -10.91 6.63 1.12
C THR A 144 -11.51 5.58 2.02
N LYS A 145 -12.44 5.95 2.91
CA LYS A 145 -13.16 5.00 3.75
C LYS A 145 -13.96 4.01 2.88
N THR A 146 -14.05 2.77 3.33
CA THR A 146 -14.82 1.72 2.62
C THR A 146 -16.32 1.90 2.77
N GLY A 147 -16.75 2.58 3.84
CA GLY A 147 -18.15 2.78 4.18
C GLY A 147 -18.72 1.70 5.10
N ILE A 148 -17.86 0.92 5.78
CA ILE A 148 -18.32 -0.02 6.81
C ILE A 148 -19.00 0.75 7.96
N GLU A 149 -20.08 0.17 8.54
CA GLU A 149 -20.87 0.83 9.59
C GLU A 149 -20.13 0.95 10.93
N LEU A 150 -18.98 0.30 11.09
CA LEU A 150 -18.18 0.36 12.31
C LEU A 150 -17.48 1.71 12.46
N LYS A 151 -17.42 2.20 13.69
CA LYS A 151 -16.78 3.47 14.01
C LYS A 151 -15.24 3.34 13.99
N GLY A 152 -14.58 4.47 13.71
CA GLY A 152 -13.12 4.56 13.79
C GLY A 152 -12.39 4.11 12.52
N GLU A 153 -13.10 3.82 11.42
CA GLU A 153 -12.47 3.49 10.15
C GLU A 153 -11.52 4.59 9.68
N THR A 154 -10.27 4.23 9.36
CA THR A 154 -9.30 5.12 8.73
C THR A 154 -9.57 5.26 7.24
N SER A 155 -9.30 6.45 6.69
CA SER A 155 -9.27 6.63 5.22
C SER A 155 -8.01 6.06 4.57
N GLY A 156 -7.03 5.63 5.37
CA GLY A 156 -5.72 5.32 4.85
C GLY A 156 -5.02 6.55 4.27
N GLN A 157 -3.90 6.31 3.63
CA GLN A 157 -3.08 7.35 3.03
C GLN A 157 -2.60 6.90 1.65
N LEU A 158 -2.97 7.63 0.62
CA LEU A 158 -2.52 7.39 -0.75
C LEU A 158 -1.38 8.34 -1.10
N ALA A 159 -0.24 7.78 -1.50
CA ALA A 159 0.91 8.55 -1.95
C ALA A 159 0.58 9.41 -3.18
N ASN A 160 0.71 10.71 -3.05
CA ASN A 160 0.61 11.71 -4.11
C ASN A 160 1.22 13.04 -3.64
N LYS A 161 1.34 14.00 -4.55
CA LYS A 161 1.95 15.31 -4.28
C LYS A 161 1.26 16.07 -3.14
N GLU A 162 -0.07 16.01 -3.09
CA GLU A 162 -0.87 16.70 -2.06
C GLU A 162 -0.68 16.05 -0.69
N THR A 163 -0.76 14.72 -0.61
CA THR A 163 -0.52 13.96 0.61
C THR A 163 0.85 14.23 1.17
N LYS A 164 1.90 14.14 0.34
CA LYS A 164 3.28 14.41 0.78
C LYS A 164 3.43 15.82 1.32
N LYS A 165 2.85 16.83 0.66
CA LYS A 165 2.88 18.21 1.12
C LYS A 165 2.13 18.42 2.45
N LYS A 166 1.00 17.72 2.65
CA LYS A 166 0.26 17.77 3.94
C LYS A 166 1.05 17.15 5.08
N LEU A 167 1.75 16.06 4.84
CA LEU A 167 2.57 15.39 5.85
C LEU A 167 3.83 16.18 6.23
N ARG A 168 4.36 16.98 5.31
CA ARG A 168 5.63 17.73 5.47
C ARG A 168 5.47 19.18 5.02
N PRO A 169 4.54 19.96 5.66
CA PRO A 169 4.09 21.27 5.14
C PRO A 169 5.17 22.35 5.13
N ASN A 170 6.12 22.29 6.06
CA ASN A 170 7.15 23.32 6.27
C ASN A 170 8.56 22.90 5.88
N SER A 171 8.68 21.87 5.03
CA SER A 171 9.96 21.30 4.63
C SER A 171 10.05 21.17 3.12
N SER A 172 11.28 21.31 2.58
CA SER A 172 11.59 20.92 1.20
C SER A 172 11.32 19.44 0.92
N GLU A 173 11.29 18.62 1.97
CA GLU A 173 10.91 17.20 1.90
C GLU A 173 9.43 17.01 1.48
N GLY A 174 8.56 18.03 1.63
CA GLY A 174 7.20 18.05 1.12
C GLY A 174 7.10 18.11 -0.42
N ASN A 175 8.20 18.44 -1.11
CA ASN A 175 8.23 18.43 -2.56
C ASN A 175 8.26 17.00 -3.10
N TRP A 176 7.51 16.77 -4.16
CA TRP A 176 7.49 15.47 -4.82
C TRP A 176 8.74 15.29 -5.69
N ASN A 177 9.44 14.17 -5.50
CA ASN A 177 10.62 13.81 -6.27
C ASN A 177 10.35 12.53 -7.08
N PRO A 178 11.11 12.27 -8.15
CA PRO A 178 10.97 11.03 -8.92
C PRO A 178 11.05 9.76 -8.08
N GLY A 179 11.94 9.72 -7.08
CA GLY A 179 12.07 8.60 -6.14
C GLY A 179 10.78 8.27 -5.39
N ASP A 180 9.94 9.27 -5.09
CA ASP A 180 8.65 9.06 -4.42
C ASP A 180 7.69 8.26 -5.32
N THR A 181 7.71 8.54 -6.64
CA THR A 181 6.91 7.78 -7.61
C THR A 181 7.36 6.33 -7.68
N LEU A 182 8.67 6.08 -7.68
CA LEU A 182 9.22 4.73 -7.70
C LEU A 182 8.82 3.94 -6.44
N GLN A 183 8.92 4.56 -5.27
CA GLN A 183 8.49 3.94 -4.00
C GLN A 183 6.98 3.68 -3.98
N ALA A 184 6.18 4.66 -4.39
CA ALA A 184 4.73 4.51 -4.44
C ALA A 184 4.30 3.34 -5.33
N ALA A 185 4.98 3.12 -6.45
CA ALA A 185 4.68 2.06 -7.42
C ALA A 185 4.78 0.64 -6.86
N ILE A 186 5.57 0.44 -5.83
CA ILE A 186 5.74 -0.86 -5.15
C ILE A 186 5.04 -0.91 -3.79
N GLY A 187 4.12 0.03 -3.54
CA GLY A 187 3.33 0.10 -2.31
C GLY A 187 4.12 0.52 -1.08
N GLN A 188 5.16 1.33 -1.27
CA GLN A 188 5.99 1.90 -0.22
C GLN A 188 5.84 3.43 -0.19
N GLY A 189 6.74 4.10 0.54
CA GLY A 189 6.69 5.55 0.72
C GLY A 189 5.47 5.97 1.56
N ASP A 190 4.73 6.95 1.08
CA ASP A 190 3.55 7.49 1.78
C ASP A 190 2.25 6.67 1.54
N ASN A 191 2.33 5.44 1.02
CA ASN A 191 1.18 4.54 0.87
C ASN A 191 0.93 3.76 2.16
N GLU A 192 -0.23 3.98 2.78
CA GLU A 192 -0.66 3.26 3.96
C GLU A 192 -2.18 2.99 3.89
N PHE A 193 -2.59 1.73 3.98
CA PHE A 193 -3.99 1.33 3.88
C PHE A 193 -4.36 0.34 4.98
N SER A 194 -5.64 0.36 5.38
CA SER A 194 -6.15 -0.63 6.33
C SER A 194 -6.28 -2.00 5.67
N PRO A 195 -6.21 -3.11 6.44
CA PRO A 195 -6.51 -4.44 5.93
C PRO A 195 -7.87 -4.54 5.22
N LEU A 196 -8.88 -3.79 5.70
CA LEU A 196 -10.19 -3.75 5.05
C LEU A 196 -10.13 -3.09 3.66
N GLN A 197 -9.42 -1.96 3.52
CA GLN A 197 -9.22 -1.33 2.21
C GLN A 197 -8.49 -2.26 1.24
N MET A 198 -7.45 -2.96 1.71
CA MET A 198 -6.72 -3.92 0.89
C MET A 198 -7.61 -5.12 0.49
N THR A 199 -8.48 -5.59 1.39
CA THR A 199 -9.45 -6.65 1.09
C THR A 199 -10.45 -6.19 0.03
N LYS A 200 -11.00 -4.98 0.16
CA LYS A 200 -11.91 -4.38 -0.83
C LYS A 200 -11.24 -4.24 -2.19
N TYR A 201 -10.04 -3.70 -2.23
CA TYR A 201 -9.27 -3.56 -3.46
C TYR A 201 -9.06 -4.89 -4.21
N ILE A 202 -8.76 -5.96 -3.50
CA ILE A 202 -8.54 -7.30 -4.10
C ILE A 202 -9.86 -7.95 -4.56
N SER A 203 -10.99 -7.51 -4.03
CA SER A 203 -12.31 -8.07 -4.35
C SER A 203 -12.98 -7.47 -5.61
N VAL A 204 -12.37 -6.45 -6.21
CA VAL A 204 -12.93 -5.70 -7.35
C VAL A 204 -12.52 -6.25 -8.70
#